data_8dd34c741e43fea83f2ffafda3b79341
#
_entry.id   8dd34c741e43fea83f2ffafda3b79341
#
_cell.length_a   1.000
_cell.length_b   1.000
_cell.length_c   1.000
_cell.angle_alpha   90.00
_cell.angle_beta   90.00
_cell.angle_gamma   90.00
#
_symmetry.space_group_name_H-M   'P 1'
#
loop_
_entity.id
_entity.type
_entity.pdbx_description
1 polymer ?
#
loop_
_entity_poly.entity_id
_entity_poly.type
_entity_poly.pdbx_seq_one_letter_code
_entity_poly.pdbx_strand_id
1 'polypeptide(L)'
;MKLYYKPGACSLASHIALHETGCMFEIEAVDTVTGRTEKGADYHAINPKGYVPALDLNEGGVLTEGAAVLQYIADSHPAAELAPEAGTMARARMQEQLNWIGTELHKAFGPLFREGTSETGKDEARVAVAGKFDLIETQLKDGREWLVADRFTIADAYLFVVSNWANFTGIDLARWPNLAAFVSRNASRPSAKAAMRAEGLIQ
;
A
#
# COMPACT_ATOMS: atom_id res chain seq x y z
N MET A 1 7.65 -10.15 14.67
CA MET A 1 7.20 -10.13 13.26
C MET A 1 8.29 -9.55 12.39
N LYS A 2 8.42 -10.03 11.14
CA LYS A 2 9.33 -9.45 10.16
C LYS A 2 8.57 -9.19 8.85
N LEU A 3 8.67 -7.96 8.33
CA LEU A 3 8.10 -7.58 7.05
C LEU A 3 9.15 -7.72 5.94
N TYR A 4 8.86 -8.53 4.95
CA TYR A 4 9.60 -8.55 3.69
C TYR A 4 9.01 -7.52 2.74
N TYR A 5 9.84 -6.61 2.24
CA TYR A 5 9.42 -5.45 1.48
C TYR A 5 10.32 -5.18 0.27
N LYS A 6 9.84 -4.34 -0.63
CA LYS A 6 10.65 -3.71 -1.67
C LYS A 6 10.45 -2.21 -1.58
N PRO A 7 11.52 -1.40 -1.57
CA PRO A 7 11.41 0.05 -1.42
C PRO A 7 10.38 0.67 -2.38
N GLY A 8 9.43 1.43 -1.82
CA GLY A 8 8.39 2.12 -2.58
C GLY A 8 7.30 1.24 -3.20
N ALA A 9 7.38 -0.08 -3.06
CA ALA A 9 6.33 -0.98 -3.53
C ALA A 9 5.09 -0.95 -2.61
N CYS A 10 4.06 -1.73 -2.95
CA CYS A 10 2.82 -1.82 -2.16
C CYS A 10 3.05 -2.27 -0.71
N SER A 11 4.15 -2.97 -0.42
CA SER A 11 4.58 -3.34 0.93
C SER A 11 4.78 -2.14 1.87
N LEU A 12 5.03 -0.95 1.34
CA LEU A 12 5.12 0.29 2.11
C LEU A 12 3.82 0.55 2.91
N ALA A 13 2.64 0.16 2.41
CA ALA A 13 1.40 0.28 3.16
C ALA A 13 1.39 -0.55 4.44
N SER A 14 1.90 -1.80 4.37
CA SER A 14 2.07 -2.66 5.55
C SER A 14 3.12 -2.12 6.51
N HIS A 15 4.19 -1.54 5.98
CA HIS A 15 5.24 -0.89 6.77
C HIS A 15 4.70 0.31 7.55
N ILE A 16 3.90 1.16 6.90
CA ILE A 16 3.20 2.29 7.55
C ILE A 16 2.26 1.78 8.64
N ALA A 17 1.44 0.76 8.34
CA ALA A 17 0.52 0.18 9.31
C ALA A 17 1.25 -0.36 10.56
N LEU A 18 2.40 -1.03 10.39
CA LEU A 18 3.23 -1.49 11.50
C LEU A 18 3.74 -0.33 12.36
N HIS A 19 4.18 0.78 11.76
CA HIS A 19 4.57 1.97 12.50
C HIS A 19 3.39 2.60 13.28
N GLU A 20 2.18 2.59 12.72
CA GLU A 20 0.98 3.08 13.43
C GLU A 20 0.64 2.25 14.66
N THR A 21 0.97 0.95 14.68
CA THR A 21 0.71 0.11 15.84
C THR A 21 1.65 0.39 17.02
N GLY A 22 2.81 0.98 16.77
CA GLY A 22 3.88 1.15 17.76
C GLY A 22 4.54 -0.16 18.20
N CYS A 23 4.22 -1.30 17.61
CA CYS A 23 4.85 -2.58 17.94
C CYS A 23 6.30 -2.66 17.42
N MET A 24 7.11 -3.52 18.04
CA MET A 24 8.43 -3.85 17.50
C MET A 24 8.32 -4.84 16.35
N PHE A 25 9.01 -4.54 15.24
CA PHE A 25 9.09 -5.40 14.08
C PHE A 25 10.45 -5.25 13.39
N GLU A 26 10.79 -6.23 12.58
CA GLU A 26 11.95 -6.20 11.69
C GLU A 26 11.50 -5.98 10.26
N ILE A 27 12.40 -5.46 9.44
CA ILE A 27 12.21 -5.36 7.99
C ILE A 27 13.37 -6.05 7.27
N GLU A 28 13.10 -6.60 6.10
CA GLU A 28 14.12 -7.19 5.23
C GLU A 28 13.77 -6.91 3.78
N ALA A 29 14.67 -6.22 3.06
CA ALA A 29 14.45 -5.88 1.67
C ALA A 29 14.55 -7.10 0.77
N VAL A 30 13.76 -7.10 -0.31
CA VAL A 30 13.70 -8.16 -1.32
C VAL A 30 13.92 -7.58 -2.69
N ASP A 31 14.88 -8.14 -3.41
CA ASP A 31 14.96 -8.00 -4.86
C ASP A 31 14.00 -9.02 -5.51
N THR A 32 12.85 -8.53 -5.95
CA THR A 32 11.80 -9.37 -6.56
C THR A 32 12.17 -9.84 -7.99
N VAL A 33 13.24 -9.30 -8.58
CA VAL A 33 13.73 -9.74 -9.90
C VAL A 33 14.62 -10.96 -9.74
N THR A 34 15.58 -10.90 -8.81
CA THR A 34 16.49 -12.01 -8.53
C THR A 34 15.91 -13.05 -7.57
N GLY A 35 14.82 -12.73 -6.87
CA GLY A 35 14.22 -13.60 -5.85
C GLY A 35 15.10 -13.74 -4.61
N ARG A 36 15.92 -12.73 -4.28
CA ARG A 36 16.83 -12.75 -3.12
C ARG A 36 16.46 -11.68 -2.11
N THR A 37 16.61 -12.01 -0.83
CA THR A 37 16.57 -11.00 0.24
C THR A 37 17.93 -10.28 0.31
N GLU A 38 17.95 -9.11 0.96
CA GLU A 38 19.20 -8.36 1.20
C GLU A 38 20.23 -9.15 2.00
N LYS A 39 19.79 -10.14 2.80
CA LYS A 39 20.64 -11.08 3.54
C LYS A 39 21.03 -12.32 2.73
N GLY A 40 20.65 -12.40 1.45
CA GLY A 40 21.02 -13.44 0.50
C GLY A 40 20.13 -14.70 0.55
N ALA A 41 19.07 -14.72 1.35
CA ALA A 41 18.16 -15.88 1.39
C ALA A 41 17.35 -15.98 0.08
N ASP A 42 16.96 -17.21 -0.27
CA ASP A 42 16.02 -17.47 -1.35
C ASP A 42 14.61 -17.05 -0.93
N TYR A 43 14.12 -15.96 -1.53
CA TYR A 43 12.80 -15.43 -1.19
C TYR A 43 11.65 -16.33 -1.62
N HIS A 44 11.81 -17.15 -2.68
CA HIS A 44 10.79 -18.11 -3.08
C HIS A 44 10.59 -19.23 -2.05
N ALA A 45 11.61 -19.55 -1.26
CA ALA A 45 11.47 -20.46 -0.13
C ALA A 45 10.65 -19.85 1.02
N ILE A 46 10.61 -18.52 1.13
CA ILE A 46 9.83 -17.77 2.14
C ILE A 46 8.42 -17.51 1.61
N ASN A 47 8.30 -16.98 0.40
CA ASN A 47 7.04 -16.74 -0.28
C ASN A 47 7.09 -17.28 -1.72
N PRO A 48 6.50 -18.46 -1.99
CA PRO A 48 6.52 -19.05 -3.32
C PRO A 48 5.90 -18.19 -4.44
N LYS A 49 5.04 -17.22 -4.08
CA LYS A 49 4.47 -16.27 -5.04
C LYS A 49 5.49 -15.23 -5.54
N GLY A 50 6.60 -15.02 -4.83
CA GLY A 50 7.66 -14.07 -5.18
C GLY A 50 7.32 -12.60 -5.01
N TYR A 51 6.13 -12.26 -4.48
CA TYR A 51 5.68 -10.88 -4.32
C TYR A 51 5.84 -10.35 -2.89
N VAL A 52 5.93 -9.05 -2.74
CA VAL A 52 5.84 -8.33 -1.46
C VAL A 52 4.47 -7.64 -1.33
N PRO A 53 3.95 -7.43 -0.10
CA PRO A 53 4.52 -7.82 1.19
C PRO A 53 4.40 -9.32 1.49
N ALA A 54 5.33 -9.79 2.31
CA ALA A 54 5.14 -11.00 3.10
C ALA A 54 5.45 -10.65 4.56
N LEU A 55 4.60 -11.10 5.48
CA LEU A 55 4.75 -10.86 6.92
C LEU A 55 5.04 -12.19 7.61
N ASP A 56 6.25 -12.34 8.11
CA ASP A 56 6.67 -13.49 8.91
C ASP A 56 6.19 -13.30 10.36
N LEU A 57 5.38 -14.21 10.82
CA LEU A 57 4.80 -14.23 12.16
C LEU A 57 5.58 -15.13 13.13
N ASN A 58 6.77 -15.56 12.74
CA ASN A 58 7.56 -16.57 13.41
C ASN A 58 6.81 -17.92 13.46
N GLU A 59 6.33 -18.34 14.64
CA GLU A 59 5.59 -19.59 14.81
C GLU A 59 4.26 -19.65 14.04
N GLY A 60 3.70 -18.49 13.64
CA GLY A 60 2.48 -18.37 12.84
C GLY A 60 2.68 -18.58 11.34
N GLY A 61 3.93 -18.74 10.89
CA GLY A 61 4.26 -18.85 9.46
C GLY A 61 4.25 -17.50 8.75
N VAL A 62 4.23 -17.53 7.41
CA VAL A 62 4.31 -16.35 6.56
C VAL A 62 2.94 -16.02 5.97
N LEU A 63 2.42 -14.83 6.29
CA LEU A 63 1.20 -14.28 5.71
C LEU A 63 1.55 -13.44 4.48
N THR A 64 0.81 -13.63 3.39
CA THR A 64 0.97 -12.91 2.12
C THR A 64 -0.31 -12.21 1.71
N GLU A 65 -0.33 -11.49 0.60
CA GLU A 65 -1.40 -10.63 0.08
C GLU A 65 -1.56 -9.34 0.92
N GLY A 66 -1.28 -8.20 0.30
CA GLY A 66 -1.25 -6.90 0.97
C GLY A 66 -2.50 -6.60 1.79
N ALA A 67 -3.70 -6.84 1.21
CA ALA A 67 -4.96 -6.62 1.92
C ALA A 67 -5.15 -7.54 3.13
N ALA A 68 -4.67 -8.79 3.07
CA ALA A 68 -4.74 -9.72 4.20
C ALA A 68 -3.72 -9.33 5.29
N VAL A 69 -2.49 -8.99 4.89
CA VAL A 69 -1.43 -8.52 5.81
C VAL A 69 -1.89 -7.27 6.55
N LEU A 70 -2.44 -6.30 5.85
CA LEU A 70 -2.96 -5.06 6.44
C LEU A 70 -4.07 -5.33 7.48
N GLN A 71 -5.03 -6.19 7.14
CA GLN A 71 -6.11 -6.55 8.06
C GLN A 71 -5.57 -7.29 9.29
N TYR A 72 -4.64 -8.23 9.11
CA TYR A 72 -4.03 -8.93 10.22
C TYR A 72 -3.30 -7.97 11.18
N ILE A 73 -2.51 -7.02 10.64
CA ILE A 73 -1.82 -6.01 11.45
C ILE A 73 -2.83 -5.20 12.27
N ALA A 74 -3.92 -4.72 11.64
CA ALA A 74 -4.94 -3.94 12.30
C ALA A 74 -5.68 -4.73 13.40
N ASP A 75 -6.07 -5.97 13.09
CA ASP A 75 -6.86 -6.81 14.00
C ASP A 75 -6.03 -7.35 15.19
N SER A 76 -4.73 -7.59 14.97
CA SER A 76 -3.83 -8.01 16.05
C SER A 76 -3.39 -6.86 16.96
N HIS A 77 -3.65 -5.58 16.58
CA HIS A 77 -3.32 -4.39 17.36
C HIS A 77 -4.53 -3.45 17.49
N PRO A 78 -5.62 -3.88 18.14
CA PRO A 78 -6.88 -3.13 18.17
C PRO A 78 -6.75 -1.73 18.79
N ALA A 79 -5.78 -1.52 19.70
CA ALA A 79 -5.52 -0.22 20.30
C ALA A 79 -5.02 0.84 19.30
N ALA A 80 -4.51 0.44 18.14
CA ALA A 80 -4.09 1.34 17.08
C ALA A 80 -5.27 1.85 16.21
N GLU A 81 -6.48 1.29 16.38
CA GLU A 81 -7.72 1.68 15.71
C GLU A 81 -7.63 1.80 14.18
N LEU A 82 -6.78 0.95 13.55
CA LEU A 82 -6.51 0.98 12.10
C LEU A 82 -7.61 0.35 11.25
N ALA A 83 -8.61 -0.25 11.87
CA ALA A 83 -9.77 -0.83 11.19
C ALA A 83 -11.03 -0.67 12.06
N PRO A 84 -12.20 -0.47 11.45
CA PRO A 84 -13.47 -0.56 12.17
C PRO A 84 -13.70 -1.97 12.73
N GLU A 85 -14.56 -2.07 13.74
CA GLU A 85 -14.93 -3.33 14.37
C GLU A 85 -15.46 -4.34 13.36
N ALA A 86 -15.03 -5.61 13.51
CA ALA A 86 -15.47 -6.71 12.66
C ALA A 86 -17.00 -6.92 12.74
N GLY A 87 -17.61 -7.25 11.61
CA GLY A 87 -19.07 -7.43 11.49
C GLY A 87 -19.86 -6.14 11.29
N THR A 88 -19.21 -4.96 11.32
CA THR A 88 -19.89 -3.68 11.05
C THR A 88 -19.88 -3.34 9.55
N MET A 89 -20.82 -2.48 9.12
CA MET A 89 -20.84 -1.95 7.76
C MET A 89 -19.60 -1.10 7.46
N ALA A 90 -19.09 -0.35 8.44
CA ALA A 90 -17.84 0.40 8.28
C ALA A 90 -16.65 -0.53 7.97
N ARG A 91 -16.58 -1.71 8.64
CA ARG A 91 -15.59 -2.74 8.31
C ARG A 91 -15.76 -3.29 6.90
N ALA A 92 -16.98 -3.57 6.49
CA ALA A 92 -17.26 -4.05 5.13
C ALA A 92 -16.85 -3.01 4.07
N ARG A 93 -17.13 -1.73 4.32
CA ARG A 93 -16.67 -0.62 3.45
C ARG A 93 -15.15 -0.51 3.38
N MET A 94 -14.45 -0.69 4.48
CA MET A 94 -12.98 -0.71 4.47
C MET A 94 -12.45 -1.89 3.63
N GLN A 95 -13.03 -3.08 3.78
CA GLN A 95 -12.65 -4.25 2.98
C GLN A 95 -12.96 -4.06 1.49
N GLU A 96 -14.09 -3.42 1.16
CA GLU A 96 -14.44 -3.02 -0.21
C GLU A 96 -13.33 -2.14 -0.82
N GLN A 97 -12.86 -1.11 -0.09
CA GLN A 97 -11.77 -0.25 -0.52
C GLN A 97 -10.46 -1.04 -0.71
N LEU A 98 -10.08 -1.88 0.26
CA LEU A 98 -8.87 -2.70 0.16
C LEU A 98 -8.89 -3.61 -1.09
N ASN A 99 -10.03 -4.25 -1.34
CA ASN A 99 -10.20 -5.10 -2.51
C ASN A 99 -10.10 -4.29 -3.80
N TRP A 100 -10.85 -3.20 -3.91
CA TRP A 100 -10.87 -2.36 -5.10
C TRP A 100 -9.49 -1.75 -5.40
N ILE A 101 -8.79 -1.25 -4.37
CA ILE A 101 -7.42 -0.73 -4.54
C ILE A 101 -6.51 -1.84 -5.06
N GLY A 102 -6.57 -3.04 -4.48
CA GLY A 102 -5.68 -4.15 -4.84
C GLY A 102 -5.95 -4.75 -6.22
N THR A 103 -7.22 -4.86 -6.62
CA THR A 103 -7.59 -5.54 -7.87
C THR A 103 -7.71 -4.59 -9.06
N GLU A 104 -8.04 -3.33 -8.82
CA GLU A 104 -8.31 -2.35 -9.86
C GLU A 104 -7.20 -1.30 -9.98
N LEU A 105 -7.02 -0.47 -8.95
CA LEU A 105 -6.09 0.65 -9.02
C LEU A 105 -4.63 0.18 -9.08
N HIS A 106 -4.22 -0.69 -8.15
CA HIS A 106 -2.86 -1.22 -8.11
C HIS A 106 -2.51 -1.94 -9.43
N LYS A 107 -3.41 -2.77 -9.93
CA LYS A 107 -3.18 -3.52 -11.19
C LYS A 107 -3.07 -2.63 -12.40
N ALA A 108 -3.79 -1.49 -12.43
CA ALA A 108 -3.70 -0.53 -13.52
C ALA A 108 -2.28 0.09 -13.66
N PHE A 109 -1.53 0.21 -12.55
CA PHE A 109 -0.14 0.66 -12.60
C PHE A 109 0.84 -0.39 -13.14
N GLY A 110 0.46 -1.67 -13.17
CA GLY A 110 1.36 -2.77 -13.53
C GLY A 110 2.18 -2.55 -14.81
N PRO A 111 1.57 -2.14 -15.94
CA PRO A 111 2.31 -1.89 -17.18
C PRO A 111 3.33 -0.75 -17.07
N LEU A 112 3.12 0.23 -16.17
CA LEU A 112 4.03 1.36 -15.99
C LEU A 112 5.35 0.96 -15.30
N PHE A 113 5.35 -0.15 -14.56
CA PHE A 113 6.54 -0.69 -13.88
C PHE A 113 7.16 -1.89 -14.58
N ARG A 114 6.46 -2.46 -15.59
CA ARG A 114 6.95 -3.65 -16.30
C ARG A 114 7.96 -3.26 -17.36
N GLU A 115 9.13 -3.86 -17.30
CA GLU A 115 10.12 -3.76 -18.36
C GLU A 115 9.56 -4.29 -19.69
N GLY A 116 9.93 -3.64 -20.80
CA GLY A 116 9.47 -4.02 -22.13
C GLY A 116 8.05 -3.57 -22.51
N THR A 117 7.31 -2.88 -21.61
CA THR A 117 6.03 -2.27 -21.99
C THR A 117 6.26 -1.16 -23.02
N SER A 118 5.58 -1.20 -24.16
CA SER A 118 5.67 -0.16 -25.21
C SER A 118 5.14 1.18 -24.68
N GLU A 119 5.57 2.29 -25.28
CA GLU A 119 5.04 3.62 -24.91
C GLU A 119 3.52 3.70 -25.06
N THR A 120 2.96 3.13 -26.13
CA THR A 120 1.50 3.01 -26.28
C THR A 120 0.86 2.26 -25.11
N GLY A 121 1.44 1.13 -24.69
CA GLY A 121 0.93 0.38 -23.55
C GLY A 121 1.06 1.14 -22.22
N LYS A 122 2.09 1.96 -22.07
CA LYS A 122 2.21 2.86 -20.89
C LYS A 122 1.18 3.98 -20.93
N ASP A 123 0.90 4.55 -22.12
CA ASP A 123 -0.13 5.58 -22.26
C ASP A 123 -1.52 5.03 -21.99
N GLU A 124 -1.84 3.85 -22.47
CA GLU A 124 -3.08 3.14 -22.14
C GLU A 124 -3.21 2.90 -20.63
N ALA A 125 -2.12 2.50 -19.97
CA ALA A 125 -2.09 2.32 -18.52
C ALA A 125 -2.30 3.65 -17.76
N ARG A 126 -1.69 4.77 -18.22
CA ARG A 126 -1.95 6.11 -17.64
C ARG A 126 -3.42 6.50 -17.76
N VAL A 127 -4.04 6.22 -18.89
CA VAL A 127 -5.49 6.47 -19.10
C VAL A 127 -6.32 5.60 -18.15
N ALA A 128 -5.98 4.32 -17.99
CA ALA A 128 -6.67 3.42 -17.07
C ALA A 128 -6.55 3.89 -15.62
N VAL A 129 -5.36 4.31 -15.17
CA VAL A 129 -5.13 4.88 -13.84
C VAL A 129 -5.93 6.16 -13.67
N ALA A 130 -5.93 7.06 -14.66
CA ALA A 130 -6.69 8.31 -14.61
C ALA A 130 -8.17 8.06 -14.37
N GLY A 131 -8.79 7.10 -15.06
CA GLY A 131 -10.19 6.73 -14.82
C GLY A 131 -10.46 6.19 -13.41
N LYS A 132 -9.48 5.50 -12.79
CA LYS A 132 -9.60 5.08 -11.38
C LYS A 132 -9.44 6.27 -10.42
N PHE A 133 -8.57 7.21 -10.73
CA PHE A 133 -8.42 8.44 -9.95
C PHE A 133 -9.65 9.34 -10.02
N ASP A 134 -10.37 9.39 -11.15
CA ASP A 134 -11.65 10.11 -11.28
C ASP A 134 -12.70 9.58 -10.28
N LEU A 135 -12.73 8.25 -10.04
CA LEU A 135 -13.62 7.64 -9.05
C LEU A 135 -13.25 8.05 -7.63
N ILE A 136 -11.95 8.00 -7.29
CA ILE A 136 -11.47 8.43 -5.96
C ILE A 136 -11.69 9.94 -5.75
N GLU A 137 -11.40 10.75 -6.76
CA GLU A 137 -11.64 12.20 -6.71
C GLU A 137 -13.11 12.49 -6.40
N THR A 138 -14.03 11.77 -7.06
CA THR A 138 -15.47 11.88 -6.82
C THR A 138 -15.83 11.46 -5.40
N GLN A 139 -15.24 10.40 -4.87
CA GLN A 139 -15.47 9.94 -3.50
C GLN A 139 -14.98 10.95 -2.46
N LEU A 140 -13.84 11.60 -2.70
CA LEU A 140 -13.25 12.58 -1.78
C LEU A 140 -13.86 13.98 -1.90
N LYS A 141 -14.74 14.22 -2.88
CA LYS A 141 -15.36 15.52 -3.15
C LYS A 141 -16.29 16.01 -2.04
N ASP A 142 -16.77 15.11 -1.19
CA ASP A 142 -17.60 15.47 -0.04
C ASP A 142 -16.80 16.09 1.12
N GLY A 143 -15.48 16.23 0.98
CA GLY A 143 -14.60 16.83 1.96
C GLY A 143 -14.11 15.89 3.05
N ARG A 144 -14.37 14.58 2.93
CA ARG A 144 -13.83 13.60 3.88
C ARG A 144 -12.32 13.59 3.89
N GLU A 145 -11.75 13.43 5.07
CA GLU A 145 -10.30 13.27 5.24
C GLU A 145 -9.82 11.84 4.98
N TRP A 146 -10.66 10.84 5.28
CA TRP A 146 -10.37 9.41 5.24
C TRP A 146 -11.38 8.65 4.39
N LEU A 147 -11.00 7.50 3.86
CA LEU A 147 -11.85 6.74 2.93
C LEU A 147 -13.13 6.22 3.56
N VAL A 148 -13.08 5.78 4.80
CA VAL A 148 -14.17 4.99 5.37
C VAL A 148 -14.70 5.49 6.69
N ALA A 149 -13.85 5.88 7.62
CA ALA A 149 -14.20 6.28 8.96
C ALA A 149 -13.89 7.76 9.18
N ASP A 150 -14.02 8.21 10.40
CA ASP A 150 -13.60 9.54 10.86
C ASP A 150 -12.12 9.60 11.24
N ARG A 151 -11.36 8.54 10.89
CA ARG A 151 -9.95 8.38 11.22
C ARG A 151 -9.20 7.61 10.13
N PHE A 152 -7.87 7.69 10.21
CA PHE A 152 -6.98 6.92 9.36
C PHE A 152 -7.14 5.41 9.57
N THR A 153 -7.20 4.66 8.47
CA THR A 153 -7.29 3.20 8.44
C THR A 153 -6.25 2.60 7.49
N ILE A 154 -6.14 1.28 7.52
CA ILE A 154 -5.29 0.53 6.57
C ILE A 154 -5.71 0.72 5.11
N ALA A 155 -6.95 1.09 4.83
CA ALA A 155 -7.39 1.42 3.47
C ALA A 155 -6.74 2.73 2.99
N ASP A 156 -6.61 3.71 3.90
CA ASP A 156 -5.94 4.99 3.61
C ASP A 156 -4.45 4.79 3.36
N ALA A 157 -3.79 3.93 4.15
CA ALA A 157 -2.40 3.56 3.93
C ALA A 157 -2.19 2.96 2.54
N TYR A 158 -3.07 2.05 2.13
CA TYR A 158 -2.94 1.38 0.84
C TYR A 158 -3.22 2.32 -0.33
N LEU A 159 -4.30 3.12 -0.24
CA LEU A 159 -4.61 4.12 -1.28
C LEU A 159 -3.47 5.12 -1.41
N PHE A 160 -2.94 5.63 -0.29
CA PHE A 160 -1.81 6.57 -0.29
C PHE A 160 -0.63 6.01 -1.09
N VAL A 161 -0.18 4.80 -0.75
CA VAL A 161 1.02 4.20 -1.38
C VAL A 161 0.81 4.01 -2.88
N VAL A 162 -0.32 3.45 -3.28
CA VAL A 162 -0.61 3.21 -4.70
C VAL A 162 -0.80 4.51 -5.47
N SER A 163 -1.50 5.50 -4.88
CA SER A 163 -1.69 6.79 -5.55
C SER A 163 -0.40 7.61 -5.65
N ASN A 164 0.49 7.47 -4.66
CA ASN A 164 1.80 8.12 -4.69
C ASN A 164 2.70 7.66 -5.85
N TRP A 165 2.45 6.48 -6.42
CA TRP A 165 3.17 6.01 -7.63
C TRP A 165 2.97 6.93 -8.85
N ALA A 166 1.90 7.74 -8.87
CA ALA A 166 1.70 8.76 -9.89
C ALA A 166 2.94 9.66 -10.07
N ASN A 167 3.58 10.04 -8.95
CA ASN A 167 4.77 10.90 -8.93
C ASN A 167 5.99 10.30 -9.64
N PHE A 168 6.00 8.98 -9.88
CA PHE A 168 7.10 8.23 -10.49
C PHE A 168 6.75 7.68 -11.88
N THR A 169 5.51 7.86 -12.34
CA THR A 169 4.99 7.25 -13.57
C THR A 169 4.51 8.25 -14.60
N GLY A 170 4.79 9.56 -14.37
CA GLY A 170 4.41 10.63 -15.30
C GLY A 170 2.93 10.99 -15.27
N ILE A 171 2.23 10.68 -14.18
CA ILE A 171 0.83 11.06 -13.95
C ILE A 171 0.82 12.28 -13.02
N ASP A 172 0.30 13.41 -13.51
CA ASP A 172 0.22 14.64 -12.72
C ASP A 172 -1.01 14.61 -11.81
N LEU A 173 -0.78 14.46 -10.50
CA LEU A 173 -1.83 14.46 -9.48
C LEU A 173 -2.59 15.79 -9.36
N ALA A 174 -2.05 16.90 -9.87
CA ALA A 174 -2.73 18.20 -9.84
C ALA A 174 -4.09 18.18 -10.57
N ARG A 175 -4.31 17.22 -11.46
CA ARG A 175 -5.60 16.96 -12.12
C ARG A 175 -6.70 16.50 -11.16
N TRP A 176 -6.35 15.99 -9.98
CA TRP A 176 -7.25 15.45 -8.95
C TRP A 176 -6.93 16.10 -7.60
N PRO A 177 -7.41 17.34 -7.35
CA PRO A 177 -6.98 18.13 -6.21
C PRO A 177 -7.34 17.51 -4.85
N ASN A 178 -8.48 16.79 -4.72
CA ASN A 178 -8.81 16.12 -3.48
C ASN A 178 -7.92 14.90 -3.23
N LEU A 179 -7.62 14.13 -4.28
CA LEU A 179 -6.67 13.03 -4.19
C LEU A 179 -5.24 13.53 -3.91
N ALA A 180 -4.80 14.61 -4.56
CA ALA A 180 -3.50 15.23 -4.29
C ALA A 180 -3.39 15.69 -2.82
N ALA A 181 -4.44 16.32 -2.29
CA ALA A 181 -4.50 16.70 -0.87
C ALA A 181 -4.47 15.47 0.05
N PHE A 182 -5.19 14.41 -0.30
CA PHE A 182 -5.17 13.14 0.42
C PHE A 182 -3.75 12.53 0.45
N VAL A 183 -3.07 12.45 -0.70
CA VAL A 183 -1.70 11.93 -0.79
C VAL A 183 -0.73 12.78 0.04
N SER A 184 -0.80 14.10 -0.05
CA SER A 184 0.05 15.02 0.72
C SER A 184 -0.16 14.87 2.24
N ARG A 185 -1.41 14.78 2.68
CA ARG A 185 -1.77 14.57 4.10
C ARG A 185 -1.18 13.27 4.62
N ASN A 186 -1.35 12.17 3.88
CA ASN A 186 -0.83 10.87 4.28
C ASN A 186 0.70 10.81 4.24
N ALA A 187 1.35 11.40 3.25
CA ALA A 187 2.82 11.53 3.20
C ALA A 187 3.40 12.29 4.40
N SER A 188 2.61 13.20 4.98
CA SER A 188 3.03 14.02 6.13
C SER A 188 2.94 13.28 7.47
N ARG A 189 2.27 12.13 7.54
CA ARG A 189 2.11 11.33 8.78
C ARG A 189 3.46 10.88 9.31
N PRO A 190 3.67 10.88 10.64
CA PRO A 190 4.92 10.40 11.25
C PRO A 190 5.25 8.95 10.84
N SER A 191 4.26 8.05 10.83
CA SER A 191 4.39 6.65 10.41
C SER A 191 4.82 6.50 8.94
N ALA A 192 4.22 7.28 8.04
CA ALA A 192 4.58 7.28 6.62
C ALA A 192 6.00 7.78 6.42
N LYS A 193 6.38 8.87 7.10
CA LYS A 193 7.76 9.38 7.06
C LYS A 193 8.76 8.39 7.63
N ALA A 194 8.44 7.72 8.74
CA ALA A 194 9.31 6.71 9.33
C ALA A 194 9.53 5.54 8.39
N ALA A 195 8.46 5.00 7.80
CA ALA A 195 8.54 3.91 6.83
C ALA A 195 9.32 4.33 5.56
N MET A 196 9.02 5.50 5.01
CA MET A 196 9.72 5.99 3.81
C MET A 196 11.22 6.24 4.07
N ARG A 197 11.61 6.72 5.26
CA ARG A 197 13.02 6.85 5.63
C ARG A 197 13.70 5.50 5.76
N ALA A 198 13.06 4.56 6.44
CA ALA A 198 13.60 3.20 6.60
C ALA A 198 13.78 2.48 5.24
N GLU A 199 12.95 2.79 4.26
CA GLU A 199 13.06 2.29 2.88
C GLU A 199 13.99 3.13 1.98
N GLY A 200 14.59 4.22 2.50
CA GLY A 200 15.49 5.09 1.75
C GLY A 200 14.81 5.95 0.68
N LEU A 201 13.50 6.19 0.78
CA LEU A 201 12.72 6.96 -0.19
C LEU A 201 12.79 8.46 0.06
N ILE A 202 13.06 8.86 1.29
CA ILE A 202 13.24 10.26 1.73
C ILE A 202 14.40 10.36 2.72
N GLN A 203 14.94 11.56 2.90
CA GLN A 203 15.98 11.88 3.89
C GLN A 203 15.41 12.10 5.30
#